data_3dc43f2b10d9e3ac0413fb936dcabccc
#
_entry.id   3dc43f2b10d9e3ac0413fb936dcabccc
#
_cell.length_a   1.000
_cell.length_b   1.000
_cell.length_c   1.000
_cell.angle_alpha   90.00
_cell.angle_beta   90.00
_cell.angle_gamma   90.00
#
_symmetry.space_group_name_H-M   'P 1'
#
loop_
_entity.id
_entity.type
_entity.pdbx_description
1 polymer ?
#
loop_
_entity_poly.entity_id
_entity_poly.type
_entity_poly.pdbx_seq_one_letter_code
_entity_poly.pdbx_strand_id
1 'polypeptide(L)'
;RFTRRSETPDDAFPLRLRLLSEAELVQIFIAHAHSQPDLRQVDRSVIEARLFTWKALRQPQNVPGIDAGEVGAIARFWRERVPASRQQMDDNLWYQFAQLLPSLDLSARASAWSLLWGEQQELTRQWLALAHILHQTGNARELAAPLSLLVDNFALPTDGFLTPDIDVEGEVVVHPRAENQLQNAASIPLATLALLTRELVLPAVDGVLDNVDIIDIPTPAPQDNPPLWQSKCRWLLDGYRQQLQPDVMMICNATASRTETAGTAKALVSWVKETQSGQETALPGLVWAITLHDGRF
;
A
#
# COMPACT_ATOMS: atom_id res chain seq x y z
N ARG A 1 -7.97 9.67 4.16
CA ARG A 1 -7.99 10.98 3.53
C ARG A 1 -9.33 11.65 3.73
N PHE A 2 -9.32 12.86 4.20
CA PHE A 2 -10.51 13.71 4.28
C PHE A 2 -10.47 14.70 3.11
N THR A 3 -11.54 14.74 2.31
CA THR A 3 -11.60 15.59 1.12
C THR A 3 -13.04 16.07 0.88
N ARG A 4 -13.18 17.31 0.38
CA ARG A 4 -14.48 17.83 -0.06
C ARG A 4 -14.93 17.25 -1.41
N ARG A 5 -14.01 16.74 -2.21
CA ARG A 5 -14.27 16.24 -3.57
C ARG A 5 -14.80 14.82 -3.58
N SER A 6 -15.62 14.43 -2.63
CA SER A 6 -16.26 13.11 -2.72
C SER A 6 -17.53 13.22 -3.54
N GLU A 7 -17.69 12.32 -4.50
CA GLU A 7 -18.98 12.05 -5.12
C GLU A 7 -19.99 11.69 -4.03
N THR A 8 -21.25 11.95 -4.26
CA THR A 8 -22.36 11.60 -3.35
C THR A 8 -22.19 10.16 -2.88
N PRO A 9 -21.98 9.91 -1.58
CA PRO A 9 -21.86 8.55 -1.08
C PRO A 9 -23.20 7.83 -1.27
N ASP A 10 -23.14 6.53 -1.50
CA ASP A 10 -24.30 5.67 -1.40
C ASP A 10 -24.69 5.57 0.08
N ASP A 11 -25.97 5.76 0.41
CA ASP A 11 -26.45 5.79 1.80
C ASP A 11 -26.17 4.48 2.57
N ALA A 12 -26.18 3.35 1.88
CA ALA A 12 -25.89 2.05 2.47
C ALA A 12 -24.39 1.75 2.56
N PHE A 13 -23.57 2.32 1.65
CA PHE A 13 -22.14 2.10 1.54
C PHE A 13 -21.39 3.45 1.42
N PRO A 14 -21.41 4.27 2.48
CA PRO A 14 -20.91 5.63 2.44
C PRO A 14 -19.38 5.73 2.43
N LEU A 15 -18.67 4.63 2.76
CA LEU A 15 -17.22 4.65 2.79
C LEU A 15 -16.65 4.28 1.43
N ARG A 16 -15.59 4.99 1.05
CA ARG A 16 -14.86 4.74 -0.18
C ARG A 16 -13.45 4.28 0.15
N LEU A 17 -13.14 3.05 -0.22
CA LEU A 17 -11.81 2.48 -0.06
C LEU A 17 -11.11 2.45 -1.41
N ARG A 18 -9.90 2.98 -1.47
CA ARG A 18 -9.02 2.80 -2.63
C ARG A 18 -8.12 1.61 -2.37
N LEU A 19 -8.09 0.68 -3.30
CA LEU A 19 -7.26 -0.50 -3.21
C LEU A 19 -5.88 -0.30 -3.85
N LEU A 20 -4.93 -1.07 -3.34
CA LEU A 20 -3.66 -1.29 -4.01
C LEU A 20 -3.90 -1.99 -5.35
N SER A 21 -3.06 -1.69 -6.35
CA SER A 21 -2.96 -2.52 -7.55
C SER A 21 -2.09 -3.74 -7.29
N GLU A 22 -2.13 -4.70 -8.23
CA GLU A 22 -1.18 -5.81 -8.24
C GLU A 22 0.26 -5.31 -8.23
N ALA A 23 0.57 -4.30 -9.04
CA ALA A 23 1.91 -3.70 -9.10
C ALA A 23 2.34 -3.04 -7.79
N GLU A 24 1.45 -2.30 -7.14
CA GLU A 24 1.71 -1.68 -5.84
C GLU A 24 1.93 -2.73 -4.74
N LEU A 25 1.14 -3.82 -4.79
CA LEU A 25 1.31 -4.95 -3.90
C LEU A 25 2.69 -5.59 -4.09
N VAL A 26 3.13 -5.84 -5.33
CA VAL A 26 4.48 -6.36 -5.63
C VAL A 26 5.57 -5.45 -5.07
N GLN A 27 5.43 -4.13 -5.22
CA GLN A 27 6.42 -3.18 -4.68
C GLN A 27 6.53 -3.26 -3.15
N ILE A 28 5.41 -3.44 -2.44
CA ILE A 28 5.40 -3.62 -0.98
C ILE A 28 6.12 -4.91 -0.59
N PHE A 29 5.89 -6.00 -1.32
CA PHE A 29 6.56 -7.29 -1.08
C PHE A 29 8.06 -7.22 -1.35
N ILE A 30 8.48 -6.51 -2.41
CA ILE A 30 9.89 -6.22 -2.67
C ILE A 30 10.50 -5.44 -1.50
N ALA A 31 9.87 -4.34 -1.07
CA ALA A 31 10.34 -3.52 0.03
C ALA A 31 10.47 -4.33 1.32
N HIS A 32 9.49 -5.20 1.59
CA HIS A 32 9.49 -6.08 2.75
C HIS A 32 10.65 -7.08 2.70
N ALA A 33 10.80 -7.82 1.61
CA ALA A 33 11.84 -8.83 1.47
C ALA A 33 13.24 -8.22 1.53
N HIS A 34 13.46 -7.11 0.84
CA HIS A 34 14.78 -6.46 0.78
C HIS A 34 15.15 -5.69 2.06
N SER A 35 14.24 -5.53 3.01
CA SER A 35 14.57 -5.08 4.36
C SER A 35 15.25 -6.18 5.21
N GLN A 36 15.18 -7.44 4.78
CA GLN A 36 15.80 -8.57 5.46
C GLN A 36 17.29 -8.68 5.05
N PRO A 37 18.22 -8.82 6.02
CA PRO A 37 19.65 -8.88 5.71
C PRO A 37 20.02 -10.15 4.92
N ASP A 38 19.39 -11.27 5.24
CA ASP A 38 19.73 -12.62 4.72
C ASP A 38 18.84 -13.05 3.54
N LEU A 39 18.28 -12.09 2.79
CA LEU A 39 17.48 -12.41 1.64
C LEU A 39 18.29 -13.17 0.58
N ARG A 40 17.83 -14.38 0.25
CA ARG A 40 18.40 -15.18 -0.83
C ARG A 40 18.29 -14.43 -2.15
N GLN A 41 19.37 -14.40 -2.91
CA GLN A 41 19.35 -13.90 -4.27
C GLN A 41 19.19 -15.06 -5.26
N VAL A 42 18.36 -14.84 -6.26
CA VAL A 42 18.15 -15.82 -7.33
C VAL A 42 19.08 -15.48 -8.49
N ASP A 43 19.89 -16.45 -8.90
CA ASP A 43 20.84 -16.25 -9.99
C ASP A 43 20.16 -15.92 -11.31
N ARG A 44 20.79 -15.07 -12.10
CA ARG A 44 20.30 -14.67 -13.42
C ARG A 44 19.98 -15.86 -14.32
N SER A 45 20.82 -16.87 -14.34
CA SER A 45 20.64 -18.10 -15.13
C SER A 45 19.35 -18.84 -14.78
N VAL A 46 18.97 -18.83 -13.49
CA VAL A 46 17.71 -19.42 -13.01
C VAL A 46 16.53 -18.60 -13.52
N ILE A 47 16.63 -17.27 -13.49
CA ILE A 47 15.58 -16.37 -14.00
C ILE A 47 15.36 -16.62 -15.50
N GLU A 48 16.42 -16.67 -16.29
CA GLU A 48 16.37 -16.92 -17.74
C GLU A 48 15.78 -18.30 -18.07
N ALA A 49 16.15 -19.34 -17.33
CA ALA A 49 15.61 -20.69 -17.49
C ALA A 49 14.09 -20.72 -17.22
N ARG A 50 13.63 -20.04 -16.18
CA ARG A 50 12.21 -19.98 -15.83
C ARG A 50 11.38 -19.15 -16.81
N LEU A 51 11.93 -18.09 -17.37
CA LEU A 51 11.27 -17.34 -18.44
C LEU A 51 10.85 -18.25 -19.59
N PHE A 52 11.67 -19.21 -19.96
CA PHE A 52 11.34 -20.19 -21.00
C PHE A 52 10.12 -21.03 -20.58
N THR A 53 10.08 -21.50 -19.34
CA THR A 53 8.97 -22.29 -18.81
C THR A 53 7.67 -21.47 -18.78
N TRP A 54 7.72 -20.23 -18.29
CA TRP A 54 6.52 -19.38 -18.22
C TRP A 54 5.99 -18.98 -19.59
N LYS A 55 6.84 -18.86 -20.62
CA LYS A 55 6.38 -18.60 -21.99
C LYS A 55 5.42 -19.69 -22.49
N ALA A 56 5.57 -20.94 -22.02
CA ALA A 56 4.66 -22.03 -22.35
C ALA A 56 3.31 -21.95 -21.60
N LEU A 57 3.22 -21.13 -20.51
CA LEU A 57 2.02 -20.95 -19.70
C LEU A 57 1.18 -19.75 -20.16
N ARG A 58 1.56 -19.08 -21.24
CA ARG A 58 0.81 -17.92 -21.76
C ARG A 58 -0.65 -18.26 -22.06
N GLN A 59 -1.52 -17.43 -21.55
CA GLN A 59 -2.94 -17.46 -21.91
C GLN A 59 -3.15 -16.79 -23.27
N PRO A 60 -4.19 -17.19 -24.03
CA PRO A 60 -4.52 -16.58 -25.32
C PRO A 60 -4.86 -15.09 -25.23
N GLN A 61 -5.37 -14.67 -24.08
CA GLN A 61 -5.73 -13.28 -23.77
C GLN A 61 -5.00 -12.81 -22.53
N ASN A 62 -4.82 -11.50 -22.40
CA ASN A 62 -4.28 -10.93 -21.17
C ASN A 62 -5.21 -11.20 -19.99
N VAL A 63 -4.63 -11.62 -18.88
CA VAL A 63 -5.33 -11.81 -17.61
C VAL A 63 -5.33 -10.47 -16.87
N PRO A 64 -6.50 -9.96 -16.47
CA PRO A 64 -6.59 -8.67 -15.75
C PRO A 64 -5.71 -8.62 -14.49
N GLY A 65 -5.36 -7.43 -14.05
CA GLY A 65 -4.63 -7.16 -12.81
C GLY A 65 -3.30 -6.47 -13.03
N ILE A 66 -2.61 -6.73 -14.15
CA ILE A 66 -1.34 -6.05 -14.46
C ILE A 66 -1.19 -5.84 -15.96
N ASP A 67 -0.57 -4.73 -16.34
CA ASP A 67 -0.17 -4.42 -17.70
C ASP A 67 1.35 -4.17 -17.82
N ALA A 68 1.82 -3.99 -19.06
CA ALA A 68 3.25 -3.77 -19.32
C ALA A 68 3.79 -2.47 -18.69
N GLY A 69 2.96 -1.44 -18.58
CA GLY A 69 3.32 -0.17 -17.95
C GLY A 69 3.48 -0.32 -16.44
N GLU A 70 2.59 -1.08 -15.81
CA GLU A 70 2.66 -1.41 -14.39
C GLU A 70 3.91 -2.26 -14.07
N VAL A 71 4.28 -3.22 -14.93
CA VAL A 71 5.56 -3.94 -14.81
C VAL A 71 6.74 -2.98 -14.92
N GLY A 72 6.66 -1.99 -15.82
CA GLY A 72 7.66 -0.91 -15.91
C GLY A 72 7.77 -0.07 -14.64
N ALA A 73 6.65 0.19 -13.95
CA ALA A 73 6.65 0.87 -12.65
C ALA A 73 7.32 0.02 -11.56
N ILE A 74 7.11 -1.30 -11.55
CA ILE A 74 7.81 -2.21 -10.64
C ILE A 74 9.32 -2.21 -10.94
N ALA A 75 9.72 -2.26 -12.21
CA ALA A 75 11.12 -2.21 -12.62
C ALA A 75 11.82 -0.93 -12.16
N ARG A 76 11.13 0.22 -12.24
CA ARG A 76 11.64 1.50 -11.73
C ARG A 76 11.83 1.44 -10.22
N PHE A 77 10.80 1.00 -9.50
CA PHE A 77 10.85 0.84 -8.04
C PHE A 77 12.02 -0.08 -7.63
N TRP A 78 12.22 -1.19 -8.32
CA TRP A 78 13.33 -2.11 -8.12
C TRP A 78 14.68 -1.40 -8.23
N ARG A 79 14.91 -0.65 -9.31
CA ARG A 79 16.17 0.08 -9.52
C ARG A 79 16.43 1.15 -8.46
N GLU A 80 15.38 1.82 -8.00
CA GLU A 80 15.49 2.91 -7.03
C GLU A 80 15.67 2.43 -5.59
N ARG A 81 15.07 1.28 -5.25
CA ARG A 81 14.96 0.84 -3.86
C ARG A 81 15.81 -0.38 -3.49
N VAL A 82 16.10 -1.22 -4.44
CA VAL A 82 16.94 -2.39 -4.21
C VAL A 82 18.42 -2.02 -4.39
N PRO A 83 19.31 -2.37 -3.44
CA PRO A 83 20.74 -2.10 -3.61
C PRO A 83 21.29 -2.72 -4.88
N ALA A 84 22.15 -2.00 -5.60
CA ALA A 84 22.71 -2.45 -6.89
C ALA A 84 23.36 -3.84 -6.82
N SER A 85 23.99 -4.18 -5.68
CA SER A 85 24.57 -5.51 -5.44
C SER A 85 23.56 -6.66 -5.39
N ARG A 86 22.27 -6.34 -5.24
CA ARG A 86 21.16 -7.31 -5.19
C ARG A 86 20.29 -7.27 -6.44
N GLN A 87 20.59 -6.41 -7.42
CA GLN A 87 19.82 -6.28 -8.65
C GLN A 87 20.25 -7.32 -9.68
N GLN A 88 19.55 -8.45 -9.73
CA GLN A 88 19.81 -9.54 -10.69
C GLN A 88 19.01 -9.38 -12.01
N MET A 89 18.09 -8.42 -12.05
CA MET A 89 17.22 -8.13 -13.18
C MET A 89 17.74 -6.92 -13.95
N ASP A 90 18.22 -7.12 -15.18
CA ASP A 90 18.57 -6.04 -16.11
C ASP A 90 17.36 -5.54 -16.92
N ASP A 91 17.56 -4.52 -17.73
CA ASP A 91 16.49 -3.92 -18.55
C ASP A 91 15.90 -4.90 -19.56
N ASN A 92 16.71 -5.85 -20.08
CA ASN A 92 16.22 -6.86 -21.01
C ASN A 92 15.31 -7.89 -20.32
N LEU A 93 15.65 -8.32 -19.11
CA LEU A 93 14.78 -9.20 -18.33
C LEU A 93 13.49 -8.49 -17.94
N TRP A 94 13.54 -7.23 -17.52
CA TRP A 94 12.34 -6.44 -17.25
C TRP A 94 11.46 -6.26 -18.48
N TYR A 95 12.05 -6.03 -19.65
CA TYR A 95 11.30 -5.98 -20.90
C TYR A 95 10.59 -7.31 -21.20
N GLN A 96 11.27 -8.44 -21.04
CA GLN A 96 10.66 -9.76 -21.21
C GLN A 96 9.53 -10.02 -20.21
N PHE A 97 9.69 -9.60 -18.96
CA PHE A 97 8.65 -9.66 -17.93
C PHE A 97 7.43 -8.83 -18.35
N ALA A 98 7.62 -7.60 -18.81
CA ALA A 98 6.54 -6.73 -19.25
C ALA A 98 5.73 -7.32 -20.42
N GLN A 99 6.37 -8.09 -21.30
CA GLN A 99 5.71 -8.77 -22.40
C GLN A 99 5.02 -10.08 -22.00
N LEU A 100 5.45 -10.69 -20.90
CA LEU A 100 4.99 -12.02 -20.50
C LEU A 100 3.92 -11.99 -19.42
N LEU A 101 4.14 -11.23 -18.37
CA LEU A 101 3.32 -11.26 -17.16
C LEU A 101 1.83 -10.95 -17.39
N PRO A 102 1.44 -9.99 -18.25
CA PRO A 102 0.04 -9.75 -18.50
C PRO A 102 -0.72 -10.97 -19.09
N SER A 103 0.00 -11.90 -19.72
CA SER A 103 -0.58 -13.11 -20.30
C SER A 103 -0.51 -14.34 -19.40
N LEU A 104 -0.03 -14.22 -18.17
CA LEU A 104 0.04 -15.30 -17.21
C LEU A 104 -1.14 -15.27 -16.25
N ASP A 105 -1.59 -16.43 -15.78
CA ASP A 105 -2.52 -16.54 -14.67
C ASP A 105 -1.85 -16.13 -13.33
N LEU A 106 -2.65 -16.00 -12.28
CA LEU A 106 -2.16 -15.55 -10.96
C LEU A 106 -1.10 -16.50 -10.38
N SER A 107 -1.22 -17.80 -10.59
CA SER A 107 -0.27 -18.80 -10.07
C SER A 107 1.09 -18.68 -10.77
N ALA A 108 1.08 -18.53 -12.09
CA ALA A 108 2.30 -18.31 -12.85
C ALA A 108 2.93 -16.94 -12.54
N ARG A 109 2.12 -15.89 -12.35
CA ARG A 109 2.60 -14.58 -11.88
C ARG A 109 3.24 -14.68 -10.49
N ALA A 110 2.60 -15.39 -9.53
CA ALA A 110 3.16 -15.60 -8.21
C ALA A 110 4.53 -16.28 -8.27
N SER A 111 4.68 -17.28 -9.14
CA SER A 111 5.96 -17.93 -9.40
C SER A 111 6.99 -16.96 -9.99
N ALA A 112 6.59 -16.08 -10.91
CA ALA A 112 7.48 -15.10 -11.50
C ALA A 112 7.89 -14.03 -10.48
N TRP A 113 6.94 -13.48 -9.76
CA TRP A 113 7.20 -12.48 -8.72
C TRP A 113 8.04 -13.01 -7.57
N SER A 114 7.95 -14.33 -7.25
CA SER A 114 8.71 -14.94 -6.16
C SER A 114 10.21 -14.72 -6.28
N LEU A 115 10.73 -14.59 -7.50
CA LEU A 115 12.14 -14.28 -7.75
C LEU A 115 12.57 -12.96 -7.09
N LEU A 116 11.67 -11.97 -7.01
CA LEU A 116 11.96 -10.65 -6.47
C LEU A 116 12.10 -10.64 -4.94
N TRP A 117 11.60 -11.67 -4.28
CA TRP A 117 11.74 -11.87 -2.84
C TRP A 117 12.40 -13.21 -2.48
N GLY A 118 13.38 -13.63 -3.32
CA GLY A 118 14.26 -14.75 -3.02
C GLY A 118 13.57 -16.10 -2.92
N GLU A 119 12.42 -16.26 -3.60
CA GLU A 119 11.62 -17.49 -3.63
C GLU A 119 11.09 -17.91 -2.24
N GLN A 120 10.90 -16.96 -1.33
CA GLN A 120 10.28 -17.23 -0.04
C GLN A 120 8.86 -17.74 -0.23
N GLN A 121 8.60 -18.99 0.12
CA GLN A 121 7.31 -19.65 -0.13
C GLN A 121 6.17 -18.98 0.63
N GLU A 122 6.42 -18.55 1.87
CA GLU A 122 5.40 -17.90 2.69
C GLU A 122 4.97 -16.57 2.07
N LEU A 123 5.91 -15.72 1.66
CA LEU A 123 5.59 -14.46 0.98
C LEU A 123 4.86 -14.71 -0.34
N THR A 124 5.27 -15.72 -1.09
CA THR A 124 4.62 -16.06 -2.36
C THR A 124 3.16 -16.49 -2.14
N ARG A 125 2.89 -17.28 -1.10
CA ARG A 125 1.54 -17.70 -0.74
C ARG A 125 0.69 -16.51 -0.28
N GLN A 126 1.25 -15.62 0.56
CA GLN A 126 0.56 -14.43 1.02
C GLN A 126 0.24 -13.49 -0.15
N TRP A 127 1.21 -13.24 -1.04
CA TRP A 127 0.96 -12.44 -2.23
C TRP A 127 -0.16 -13.02 -3.08
N LEU A 128 -0.13 -14.34 -3.35
CA LEU A 128 -1.14 -15.01 -4.17
C LEU A 128 -2.54 -14.91 -3.54
N ALA A 129 -2.65 -15.07 -2.23
CA ALA A 129 -3.91 -14.92 -1.51
C ALA A 129 -4.49 -13.50 -1.66
N LEU A 130 -3.66 -12.47 -1.51
CA LEU A 130 -4.05 -11.07 -1.69
C LEU A 130 -4.43 -10.77 -3.15
N ALA A 131 -3.66 -11.27 -4.12
CA ALA A 131 -3.93 -11.12 -5.54
C ALA A 131 -5.24 -11.79 -5.96
N HIS A 132 -5.60 -12.92 -5.37
CA HIS A 132 -6.90 -13.57 -5.59
C HIS A 132 -8.07 -12.68 -5.15
N ILE A 133 -7.97 -11.99 -4.02
CA ILE A 133 -9.01 -11.06 -3.58
C ILE A 133 -9.12 -9.87 -4.52
N LEU A 134 -7.99 -9.30 -4.98
CA LEU A 134 -8.02 -8.25 -6.01
C LEU A 134 -8.71 -8.75 -7.29
N HIS A 135 -8.42 -9.97 -7.71
CA HIS A 135 -9.06 -10.56 -8.89
C HIS A 135 -10.55 -10.83 -8.69
N GLN A 136 -10.98 -11.32 -7.51
CA GLN A 136 -12.39 -11.52 -7.16
C GLN A 136 -13.19 -10.21 -7.17
N THR A 137 -12.56 -9.09 -6.83
CA THR A 137 -13.16 -7.76 -6.92
C THR A 137 -13.08 -7.14 -8.32
N GLY A 138 -12.72 -7.94 -9.34
CA GLY A 138 -12.54 -7.48 -10.72
C GLY A 138 -11.36 -6.52 -10.90
N ASN A 139 -10.37 -6.56 -10.03
CA ASN A 139 -9.26 -5.60 -9.95
C ASN A 139 -9.74 -4.14 -9.84
N ALA A 140 -10.89 -3.94 -9.21
CA ALA A 140 -11.44 -2.62 -8.98
C ALA A 140 -10.48 -1.78 -8.12
N ARG A 141 -10.29 -0.53 -8.51
CA ARG A 141 -9.44 0.42 -7.77
C ARG A 141 -10.15 1.02 -6.56
N GLU A 142 -11.47 0.88 -6.51
CA GLU A 142 -12.30 1.43 -5.45
C GLU A 142 -13.36 0.44 -5.01
N LEU A 143 -13.59 0.40 -3.70
CA LEU A 143 -14.70 -0.32 -3.08
C LEU A 143 -15.57 0.67 -2.33
N ALA A 144 -16.88 0.43 -2.34
CA ALA A 144 -17.82 1.03 -1.42
C ALA A 144 -18.01 0.08 -0.23
N ALA A 145 -17.96 0.62 0.98
CA ALA A 145 -18.04 -0.15 2.21
C ALA A 145 -19.07 0.46 3.18
N PRO A 146 -19.68 -0.37 4.06
CA PRO A 146 -20.65 0.09 5.04
C PRO A 146 -19.99 0.89 6.16
N LEU A 147 -20.76 1.79 6.78
CA LEU A 147 -20.27 2.61 7.89
C LEU A 147 -19.81 1.77 9.10
N SER A 148 -20.38 0.59 9.30
CA SER A 148 -20.00 -0.34 10.36
C SER A 148 -18.52 -0.73 10.32
N LEU A 149 -17.83 -0.50 9.21
CA LEU A 149 -16.41 -0.68 9.09
C LEU A 149 -15.59 0.32 9.93
N LEU A 150 -16.12 1.54 10.15
CA LEU A 150 -15.46 2.60 10.91
C LEU A 150 -16.01 2.79 12.31
N VAL A 151 -17.28 2.46 12.52
CA VAL A 151 -18.00 2.81 13.74
C VAL A 151 -18.58 1.54 14.33
N ASP A 152 -18.15 1.18 15.53
CA ASP A 152 -18.77 0.16 16.36
C ASP A 152 -19.56 0.85 17.49
N ASN A 153 -20.86 0.53 17.62
CA ASN A 153 -21.75 1.07 18.64
C ASN A 153 -21.68 2.62 18.79
N PHE A 154 -21.61 3.33 17.68
CA PHE A 154 -21.50 4.80 17.61
C PHE A 154 -20.18 5.39 18.12
N ALA A 155 -19.15 4.55 18.31
CA ALA A 155 -17.81 4.98 18.67
C ALA A 155 -16.79 4.46 17.65
N LEU A 156 -15.72 5.23 17.44
CA LEU A 156 -14.58 4.73 16.67
C LEU A 156 -13.86 3.65 17.49
N PRO A 157 -13.47 2.51 16.87
CA PRO A 157 -12.69 1.50 17.55
C PRO A 157 -11.39 2.10 18.10
N THR A 158 -10.98 1.69 19.29
CA THR A 158 -9.80 2.21 19.98
C THR A 158 -8.52 1.96 19.18
N ASP A 159 -8.47 0.82 18.46
CA ASP A 159 -7.29 0.36 17.73
C ASP A 159 -7.33 0.69 16.23
N GLY A 160 -8.36 1.41 15.79
CA GLY A 160 -8.58 1.72 14.39
C GLY A 160 -9.00 0.49 13.57
N PHE A 161 -9.83 0.70 12.58
CA PHE A 161 -10.42 -0.39 11.82
C PHE A 161 -9.44 -1.02 10.79
N LEU A 162 -8.37 -0.36 10.46
CA LEU A 162 -7.36 -0.84 9.51
C LEU A 162 -6.13 -1.46 10.21
N THR A 163 -6.24 -1.88 11.44
CA THR A 163 -5.18 -2.66 12.09
C THR A 163 -5.15 -4.06 11.50
N PRO A 164 -3.97 -4.56 11.14
CA PRO A 164 -3.81 -5.89 10.57
C PRO A 164 -3.76 -6.97 11.65
N ASP A 165 -4.54 -6.83 12.70
CA ASP A 165 -4.61 -7.84 13.72
C ASP A 165 -5.15 -9.12 13.08
N ILE A 166 -4.27 -10.11 12.96
CA ILE A 166 -4.55 -11.39 12.32
C ILE A 166 -5.62 -12.16 13.10
N ASP A 167 -5.79 -11.82 14.38
CA ASP A 167 -6.74 -12.45 15.28
C ASP A 167 -8.16 -11.84 15.19
N VAL A 168 -8.34 -10.75 14.42
CA VAL A 168 -9.67 -10.22 14.15
C VAL A 168 -10.39 -11.12 13.16
N GLU A 169 -11.13 -12.07 13.67
CA GLU A 169 -12.09 -12.85 12.90
C GLU A 169 -13.23 -11.93 12.44
N GLY A 170 -13.45 -11.84 11.15
CA GLY A 170 -14.56 -11.11 10.60
C GLY A 170 -14.40 -10.85 9.11
N GLU A 171 -15.52 -10.84 8.43
CA GLU A 171 -15.62 -10.46 7.02
C GLU A 171 -16.52 -9.25 6.90
N VAL A 172 -16.25 -8.44 5.91
CA VAL A 172 -17.09 -7.30 5.55
C VAL A 172 -17.57 -7.43 4.11
N VAL A 173 -18.84 -7.11 3.91
CA VAL A 173 -19.42 -7.04 2.58
C VAL A 173 -19.11 -5.68 1.99
N VAL A 174 -18.47 -5.69 0.82
CA VAL A 174 -18.10 -4.50 0.07
C VAL A 174 -18.57 -4.60 -1.38
N HIS A 175 -18.72 -3.48 -2.05
CA HIS A 175 -19.09 -3.43 -3.45
C HIS A 175 -17.95 -2.80 -4.28
N PRO A 176 -17.34 -3.53 -5.23
CA PRO A 176 -16.44 -2.93 -6.19
C PRO A 176 -17.16 -1.81 -6.97
N ARG A 177 -16.45 -0.73 -7.25
CA ARG A 177 -16.97 0.40 -8.06
C ARG A 177 -16.28 0.42 -9.41
N ALA A 178 -17.08 0.42 -10.46
CA ALA A 178 -16.64 0.64 -11.82
C ALA A 178 -17.56 1.69 -12.47
N GLU A 179 -16.99 2.68 -13.12
CA GLU A 179 -17.74 3.76 -13.82
C GLU A 179 -18.84 4.38 -12.96
N ASN A 180 -18.53 4.62 -11.67
CA ASN A 180 -19.47 5.17 -10.66
C ASN A 180 -20.67 4.27 -10.33
N GLN A 181 -20.65 3.01 -10.71
CA GLN A 181 -21.67 2.02 -10.38
C GLN A 181 -21.14 0.97 -9.42
N LEU A 182 -22.01 0.56 -8.48
CA LEU A 182 -21.73 -0.56 -7.59
C LEU A 182 -21.82 -1.88 -8.40
N GLN A 183 -20.81 -2.71 -8.25
CA GLN A 183 -20.78 -4.05 -8.81
C GLN A 183 -21.30 -5.07 -7.77
N ASN A 184 -21.33 -6.34 -8.12
CA ASN A 184 -21.73 -7.41 -7.22
C ASN A 184 -20.92 -7.38 -5.93
N ALA A 185 -21.61 -7.63 -4.82
CA ALA A 185 -21.00 -7.69 -3.49
C ALA A 185 -19.91 -8.76 -3.41
N ALA A 186 -18.85 -8.44 -2.67
CA ALA A 186 -17.81 -9.40 -2.29
C ALA A 186 -17.65 -9.37 -0.77
N SER A 187 -17.52 -10.54 -0.15
CA SER A 187 -17.16 -10.66 1.26
C SER A 187 -15.65 -10.79 1.36
N ILE A 188 -15.02 -9.95 2.16
CA ILE A 188 -13.56 -9.89 2.30
C ILE A 188 -13.20 -9.93 3.79
N PRO A 189 -12.23 -10.80 4.19
CA PRO A 189 -11.71 -10.79 5.54
C PRO A 189 -11.11 -9.42 5.92
N LEU A 190 -11.41 -8.92 7.11
CA LEU A 190 -10.99 -7.59 7.57
C LEU A 190 -9.47 -7.38 7.51
N ALA A 191 -8.68 -8.35 7.98
CA ALA A 191 -7.22 -8.29 7.92
C ALA A 191 -6.70 -8.20 6.47
N THR A 192 -7.33 -8.92 5.54
CA THR A 192 -7.00 -8.86 4.11
C THR A 192 -7.37 -7.49 3.53
N LEU A 193 -8.56 -6.99 3.84
CA LEU A 193 -9.01 -5.68 3.39
C LEU A 193 -8.07 -4.58 3.91
N ALA A 194 -7.65 -4.68 5.18
CA ALA A 194 -6.68 -3.76 5.75
C ALA A 194 -5.37 -3.72 4.96
N LEU A 195 -4.83 -4.90 4.60
CA LEU A 195 -3.60 -4.99 3.79
C LEU A 195 -3.78 -4.44 2.38
N LEU A 196 -4.94 -4.67 1.75
CA LEU A 196 -5.23 -4.24 0.37
C LEU A 196 -5.66 -2.78 0.26
N THR A 197 -6.16 -2.17 1.34
CA THR A 197 -6.62 -0.77 1.32
C THR A 197 -5.42 0.17 1.30
N ARG A 198 -5.29 0.94 0.22
CA ARG A 198 -4.30 2.02 0.11
C ARG A 198 -4.76 3.26 0.88
N GLU A 199 -6.02 3.62 0.73
CA GLU A 199 -6.58 4.87 1.24
C GLU A 199 -8.06 4.70 1.55
N LEU A 200 -8.46 5.13 2.74
CA LEU A 200 -9.86 5.35 3.10
C LEU A 200 -10.19 6.82 2.81
N VAL A 201 -11.18 7.07 1.98
CA VAL A 201 -11.61 8.43 1.61
C VAL A 201 -12.91 8.75 2.34
N LEU A 202 -12.88 9.81 3.13
CA LEU A 202 -14.01 10.32 3.88
C LEU A 202 -14.39 11.72 3.35
N PRO A 203 -15.68 12.01 3.19
CA PRO A 203 -16.12 13.35 2.88
C PRO A 203 -15.84 14.27 4.08
N ALA A 204 -15.29 15.45 3.81
CA ALA A 204 -15.18 16.49 4.81
C ALA A 204 -16.52 17.19 5.00
N VAL A 205 -16.80 17.61 6.22
CA VAL A 205 -17.98 18.42 6.53
C VAL A 205 -17.85 19.79 5.85
N ASP A 206 -18.93 20.28 5.26
CA ASP A 206 -18.97 21.57 4.56
C ASP A 206 -18.41 22.72 5.42
N GLY A 207 -17.59 23.55 4.81
CA GLY A 207 -17.01 24.75 5.43
C GLY A 207 -15.71 24.55 6.21
N VAL A 208 -15.30 23.31 6.52
CA VAL A 208 -14.10 23.06 7.33
C VAL A 208 -12.85 22.88 6.45
N LEU A 209 -12.98 22.28 5.27
CA LEU A 209 -11.87 21.91 4.40
C LEU A 209 -12.10 22.30 2.94
N ASP A 210 -12.53 23.55 2.69
CA ASP A 210 -12.93 23.98 1.34
C ASP A 210 -11.82 23.84 0.29
N ASN A 211 -10.56 24.02 0.68
CA ASN A 211 -9.41 24.00 -0.21
C ASN A 211 -8.25 23.15 0.34
N VAL A 212 -8.52 22.28 1.30
CA VAL A 212 -7.49 21.47 1.97
C VAL A 212 -7.90 19.99 1.97
N ASP A 213 -7.01 19.13 1.56
CA ASP A 213 -7.11 17.68 1.77
C ASP A 213 -6.23 17.31 2.98
N ILE A 214 -6.78 16.57 3.93
CA ILE A 214 -6.01 16.01 5.05
C ILE A 214 -5.77 14.53 4.78
N ILE A 215 -4.51 14.11 4.82
CA ILE A 215 -4.11 12.72 4.70
C ILE A 215 -3.51 12.30 6.02
N ASP A 216 -4.19 11.39 6.70
CA ASP A 216 -3.67 10.72 7.89
C ASP A 216 -2.96 9.44 7.45
N ILE A 217 -1.69 9.31 7.81
CA ILE A 217 -0.86 8.15 7.50
C ILE A 217 -0.52 7.49 8.82
N PRO A 218 -0.96 6.24 9.05
CA PRO A 218 -0.58 5.53 10.25
C PRO A 218 0.95 5.45 10.31
N THR A 219 1.53 5.93 11.40
CA THR A 219 2.95 5.71 11.67
C THR A 219 3.19 4.21 11.72
N PRO A 220 4.35 3.72 11.20
CA PRO A 220 4.72 2.34 11.39
C PRO A 220 4.70 2.08 12.90
N ALA A 221 3.62 1.44 13.34
CA ALA A 221 3.40 1.18 14.75
C ALA A 221 4.52 0.31 15.33
N PRO A 222 4.62 0.24 16.67
CA PRO A 222 5.65 -0.50 17.36
C PRO A 222 5.75 -1.96 16.90
N GLN A 223 6.76 -2.64 17.39
CA GLN A 223 7.22 -3.98 16.99
C GLN A 223 6.15 -5.10 16.95
N ASP A 224 4.93 -4.82 17.41
CA ASP A 224 3.82 -5.77 17.51
C ASP A 224 3.02 -5.94 16.22
N ASN A 225 3.17 -5.05 15.23
CA ASN A 225 2.46 -5.17 13.95
C ASN A 225 3.16 -6.14 13.00
N PRO A 226 2.40 -6.89 12.17
CA PRO A 226 2.96 -7.78 11.18
C PRO A 226 3.99 -7.06 10.30
N PRO A 227 5.16 -7.68 10.03
CA PRO A 227 6.24 -7.01 9.30
C PRO A 227 5.84 -6.50 7.91
N LEU A 228 4.95 -7.21 7.22
CA LEU A 228 4.43 -6.78 5.91
C LEU A 228 3.61 -5.49 6.02
N TRP A 229 2.82 -5.33 7.08
CA TRP A 229 2.08 -4.10 7.36
C TRP A 229 3.01 -2.92 7.59
N GLN A 230 4.05 -3.09 8.37
CA GLN A 230 5.06 -2.06 8.58
C GLN A 230 5.70 -1.62 7.26
N SER A 231 5.97 -2.58 6.36
CA SER A 231 6.52 -2.30 5.03
C SER A 231 5.53 -1.55 4.15
N LYS A 232 4.23 -1.88 4.23
CA LYS A 232 3.16 -1.13 3.59
C LYS A 232 3.08 0.31 4.09
N CYS A 233 3.09 0.54 5.40
CA CYS A 233 3.04 1.89 5.97
C CYS A 233 4.23 2.75 5.51
N ARG A 234 5.44 2.19 5.49
CA ARG A 234 6.63 2.89 4.96
C ARG A 234 6.49 3.19 3.47
N TRP A 235 6.01 2.21 2.68
CA TRP A 235 5.78 2.39 1.25
C TRP A 235 4.75 3.50 0.98
N LEU A 236 3.65 3.55 1.75
CA LEU A 236 2.65 4.61 1.67
C LEU A 236 3.25 5.97 2.00
N LEU A 237 3.98 6.09 3.10
CA LEU A 237 4.61 7.35 3.51
C LEU A 237 5.58 7.86 2.45
N ASP A 238 6.41 6.99 1.91
CA ASP A 238 7.33 7.33 0.84
C ASP A 238 6.61 7.76 -0.44
N GLY A 239 5.53 7.06 -0.81
CA GLY A 239 4.70 7.38 -1.96
C GLY A 239 4.03 8.75 -1.84
N TYR A 240 3.43 9.06 -0.69
CA TYR A 240 2.81 10.37 -0.45
C TYR A 240 3.84 11.49 -0.44
N ARG A 241 5.01 11.26 0.14
CA ARG A 241 6.10 12.24 0.16
C ARG A 241 6.61 12.57 -1.24
N GLN A 242 6.79 11.56 -2.10
CA GLN A 242 7.37 11.74 -3.43
C GLN A 242 6.37 12.17 -4.49
N GLN A 243 5.14 11.66 -4.43
CA GLN A 243 4.14 11.86 -5.48
C GLN A 243 3.21 13.05 -5.22
N LEU A 244 2.80 13.25 -3.97
CA LEU A 244 1.85 14.32 -3.62
C LEU A 244 2.54 15.58 -3.16
N GLN A 245 3.78 15.51 -2.67
CA GLN A 245 4.55 16.65 -2.17
C GLN A 245 3.65 17.57 -1.30
N PRO A 246 3.17 17.08 -0.14
CA PRO A 246 2.20 17.83 0.65
C PRO A 246 2.79 19.18 1.08
N ASP A 247 1.99 20.24 1.00
CA ASP A 247 2.40 21.58 1.36
C ASP A 247 2.78 21.70 2.84
N VAL A 248 2.08 20.94 3.69
CA VAL A 248 2.30 20.91 5.14
C VAL A 248 2.35 19.47 5.63
N MET A 249 3.36 19.15 6.42
CA MET A 249 3.45 17.93 7.20
C MET A 249 3.20 18.22 8.67
N MET A 250 2.21 17.54 9.26
CA MET A 250 1.97 17.57 10.70
C MET A 250 2.37 16.22 11.30
N ILE A 251 3.18 16.25 12.34
CA ILE A 251 3.53 15.06 13.11
C ILE A 251 2.98 15.20 14.51
N CYS A 252 2.17 14.22 14.91
CA CYS A 252 1.60 14.15 16.25
C CYS A 252 2.30 13.04 17.03
N ASN A 253 2.95 13.41 18.14
CA ASN A 253 3.61 12.46 19.04
C ASN A 253 3.07 12.60 20.44
N ALA A 254 2.77 11.46 21.08
CA ALA A 254 2.60 11.42 22.51
C ALA A 254 3.97 11.49 23.20
N THR A 255 4.07 12.17 24.34
CA THR A 255 5.35 12.38 25.06
C THR A 255 5.93 11.13 25.72
N ALA A 256 5.24 9.99 25.63
CA ALA A 256 5.53 8.80 26.44
C ALA A 256 6.77 7.99 26.01
N SER A 257 7.27 8.14 24.77
CA SER A 257 8.37 7.28 24.29
C SER A 257 9.51 8.04 23.63
N ARG A 258 10.73 7.92 24.20
CA ARG A 258 11.96 8.48 23.62
C ARG A 258 12.37 7.80 22.28
N THR A 259 12.04 6.55 22.11
CA THR A 259 12.38 5.77 20.90
C THR A 259 11.55 6.18 19.70
N GLU A 260 10.29 6.50 19.89
CA GLU A 260 9.41 7.04 18.84
C GLU A 260 9.89 8.42 18.37
N THR A 261 10.35 9.26 19.31
CA THR A 261 10.84 10.60 19.01
C THR A 261 12.06 10.59 18.07
N ALA A 262 12.97 9.63 18.23
CA ALA A 262 14.18 9.54 17.41
C ALA A 262 13.86 9.12 15.96
N GLY A 263 12.95 8.15 15.76
CA GLY A 263 12.49 7.72 14.43
C GLY A 263 11.76 8.84 13.70
N THR A 264 10.90 9.55 14.40
CA THR A 264 10.15 10.70 13.90
C THR A 264 11.08 11.84 13.51
N ALA A 265 12.07 12.18 14.34
CA ALA A 265 13.05 13.24 14.06
C ALA A 265 13.84 12.95 12.77
N LYS A 266 14.21 11.69 12.53
CA LYS A 266 14.89 11.29 11.29
C LYS A 266 14.02 11.47 10.06
N ALA A 267 12.76 11.09 10.12
CA ALA A 267 11.79 11.29 9.03
C ALA A 267 11.56 12.78 8.74
N LEU A 268 11.48 13.61 9.79
CA LEU A 268 11.37 15.05 9.72
C LEU A 268 12.55 15.70 9.00
N VAL A 269 13.77 15.37 9.41
CA VAL A 269 14.99 15.92 8.82
C VAL A 269 15.06 15.57 7.33
N SER A 270 14.68 14.35 6.96
CA SER A 270 14.63 13.94 5.55
C SER A 270 13.62 14.78 4.77
N TRP A 271 12.40 14.94 5.32
CA TRP A 271 11.34 15.71 4.66
C TRP A 271 11.73 17.19 4.48
N VAL A 272 12.28 17.83 5.52
CA VAL A 272 12.73 19.23 5.46
C VAL A 272 13.81 19.40 4.38
N LYS A 273 14.78 18.50 4.32
CA LYS A 273 15.85 18.56 3.31
C LYS A 273 15.32 18.42 1.89
N GLU A 274 14.29 17.63 1.68
CA GLU A 274 13.75 17.34 0.35
C GLU A 274 12.73 18.38 -0.14
N THR A 275 11.96 18.99 0.78
CA THR A 275 10.83 19.86 0.42
C THR A 275 11.04 21.32 0.74
N GLN A 276 11.91 21.67 1.70
CA GLN A 276 12.07 23.04 2.18
C GLN A 276 13.42 23.69 1.77
N SER A 277 14.16 23.05 0.88
CA SER A 277 15.44 23.61 0.41
C SER A 277 15.19 24.80 -0.52
N GLY A 278 15.44 26.02 -0.02
CA GLY A 278 15.57 27.23 -0.83
C GLY A 278 14.55 28.35 -0.64
N GLN A 279 13.64 28.26 0.32
CA GLN A 279 12.69 29.34 0.59
C GLN A 279 12.91 29.96 1.99
N GLU A 280 13.74 30.98 2.10
CA GLU A 280 13.98 31.70 3.37
C GLU A 280 12.79 32.54 3.88
N THR A 281 11.73 32.69 3.11
CA THR A 281 10.61 33.62 3.41
C THR A 281 9.24 32.93 3.56
N ALA A 282 9.12 31.63 3.32
CA ALA A 282 7.86 30.91 3.47
C ALA A 282 7.67 30.42 4.92
N LEU A 283 6.42 30.37 5.37
CA LEU A 283 6.08 29.67 6.60
C LEU A 283 6.55 28.21 6.49
N PRO A 284 7.21 27.67 7.54
CA PRO A 284 7.66 26.28 7.48
C PRO A 284 6.45 25.36 7.31
N GLY A 285 6.48 24.53 6.27
CA GLY A 285 5.47 23.52 6.01
C GLY A 285 5.53 22.34 6.98
N LEU A 286 6.08 22.55 8.18
CA LEU A 286 6.25 21.52 9.20
C LEU A 286 5.65 21.96 10.51
N VAL A 287 4.72 21.15 11.03
CA VAL A 287 4.13 21.30 12.35
C VAL A 287 4.45 20.07 13.19
N TRP A 288 5.11 20.25 14.31
CA TRP A 288 5.31 19.19 15.29
C TRP A 288 4.36 19.42 16.46
N ALA A 289 3.30 18.64 16.51
CA ALA A 289 2.34 18.65 17.60
C ALA A 289 2.75 17.61 18.65
N ILE A 290 3.13 18.09 19.83
CA ILE A 290 3.42 17.24 20.99
C ILE A 290 2.15 17.18 21.82
N THR A 291 1.51 16.04 21.87
CA THR A 291 0.32 15.82 22.66
C THR A 291 0.71 15.24 24.02
N LEU A 292 0.24 15.88 25.08
CA LEU A 292 0.37 15.35 26.44
C LEU A 292 -0.60 14.17 26.55
N HIS A 293 -0.08 12.96 26.64
CA HIS A 293 -0.88 11.81 27.04
C HIS A 293 -1.03 11.85 28.55
N ASP A 294 -2.01 12.60 29.01
CA ASP A 294 -2.40 12.56 30.43
C ASP A 294 -3.35 11.36 30.60
N GLY A 295 -2.82 10.25 31.10
CA GLY A 295 -3.59 9.05 31.40
C GLY A 295 -4.61 9.22 32.55
N ARG A 296 -5.06 10.45 32.79
CA ARG A 296 -6.02 10.84 33.84
C ARG A 296 -7.36 11.31 33.32
N PHE A 297 -7.62 11.16 31.99
CA PHE A 297 -8.95 11.39 31.41
C PHE A 297 -9.54 10.11 30.89
#